data_e86a50c4cebcc54d0f39c90675d3f98a
#
_entry.id   e86a50c4cebcc54d0f39c90675d3f98a
#
_cell.length_a   1.000
_cell.length_b   1.000
_cell.length_c   1.000
_cell.angle_alpha   90.00
_cell.angle_beta   90.00
_cell.angle_gamma   90.00
#
_symmetry.space_group_name_H-M   'P 1'
#
loop_
_entity.id
_entity.type
_entity.pdbx_description
1 polymer ?
#
loop_
_entity_poly.entity_id
_entity_poly.type
_entity_poly.pdbx_seq_one_letter_code
_entity_poly.pdbx_strand_id
1 'polypeptide(L)'
;NGSDFAVSASVNFADTQINGTHWTASLWANDEPATITLPRDGNYLQIRISCGQQANVTIRDRLSAQNIELSAGNGTLTADELYGHRITLDATDGRLSATLPESADQYHVRATANWGTVIMNGTPLVQMDELGNGTAQYDNRAEHVPHDLQARVSGSGQISLLSQIASTNADTPV
;
A
#
# COMPACT_ATOMS: atom_id res chain seq x y z
N ASN A 1 22.37 -8.87 -16.56
CA ASN A 1 22.90 -8.84 -15.18
C ASN A 1 21.73 -8.54 -14.25
N GLY A 2 21.00 -9.60 -13.85
CA GLY A 2 19.94 -9.47 -12.87
C GLY A 2 20.54 -9.10 -11.52
N SER A 3 20.01 -8.06 -10.88
CA SER A 3 20.33 -7.77 -9.50
C SER A 3 19.82 -8.92 -8.65
N ASP A 4 20.71 -9.55 -7.91
CA ASP A 4 20.35 -10.65 -7.04
C ASP A 4 19.42 -10.17 -5.93
N PHE A 5 18.50 -11.05 -5.55
CA PHE A 5 17.68 -10.85 -4.38
C PHE A 5 18.58 -10.77 -3.13
N ALA A 6 18.43 -9.73 -2.34
CA ALA A 6 19.17 -9.56 -1.11
C ALA A 6 18.26 -9.20 0.05
N VAL A 7 18.43 -9.90 1.16
CA VAL A 7 17.82 -9.55 2.44
C VAL A 7 18.95 -9.23 3.42
N SER A 8 18.96 -8.03 3.93
CA SER A 8 19.85 -7.62 5.00
C SER A 8 19.00 -7.30 6.22
N ALA A 9 19.08 -8.14 7.24
CA ALA A 9 18.33 -7.97 8.45
C ALA A 9 19.08 -8.49 9.67
N SER A 10 19.09 -7.70 10.73
CA SER A 10 19.33 -8.17 12.10
C SER A 10 17.97 -8.45 12.78
N VAL A 11 17.13 -9.26 12.15
CA VAL A 11 15.78 -9.58 12.61
C VAL A 11 15.62 -11.08 12.76
N ASN A 12 14.82 -11.50 13.72
CA ASN A 12 14.33 -12.86 13.76
C ASN A 12 13.38 -13.07 12.57
N PHE A 13 13.88 -13.70 11.51
CA PHE A 13 13.06 -14.13 10.39
C PHE A 13 12.12 -15.23 10.85
N ALA A 14 10.83 -14.99 10.74
CA ALA A 14 9.87 -16.04 11.00
C ALA A 14 9.68 -16.95 9.79
N ASP A 15 9.61 -16.41 8.58
CA ASP A 15 9.49 -17.20 7.34
C ASP A 15 9.77 -16.34 6.10
N THR A 16 10.57 -16.86 5.18
CA THR A 16 10.73 -16.29 3.84
C THR A 16 10.60 -17.42 2.85
N GLN A 17 9.52 -17.45 2.11
CA GLN A 17 9.31 -18.43 1.05
C GLN A 17 9.46 -17.75 -0.32
N ILE A 18 10.45 -18.24 -1.08
CA ILE A 18 10.62 -17.88 -2.48
C ILE A 18 10.26 -19.12 -3.29
N ASN A 19 9.14 -19.06 -3.97
CA ASN A 19 8.74 -20.10 -4.89
C ASN A 19 8.50 -19.49 -6.27
N GLY A 20 9.57 -19.36 -7.04
CA GLY A 20 9.55 -18.79 -8.37
C GLY A 20 9.03 -17.35 -8.41
N THR A 21 7.76 -17.17 -8.72
CA THR A 21 7.09 -15.87 -8.87
C THR A 21 6.34 -15.41 -7.61
N HIS A 22 6.33 -16.22 -6.55
CA HIS A 22 5.70 -15.89 -5.28
C HIS A 22 6.77 -15.52 -4.27
N TRP A 23 6.56 -14.41 -3.60
CA TRP A 23 7.45 -13.97 -2.55
C TRP A 23 6.65 -13.56 -1.31
N THR A 24 7.01 -14.13 -0.17
CA THR A 24 6.38 -13.84 1.12
C THR A 24 7.46 -13.58 2.15
N ALA A 25 7.38 -12.48 2.87
CA ALA A 25 8.20 -12.22 4.04
C ALA A 25 7.34 -11.84 5.23
N SER A 26 7.58 -12.49 6.36
CA SER A 26 7.03 -12.09 7.65
C SER A 26 8.17 -11.61 8.53
N LEU A 27 8.14 -10.35 8.90
CA LEU A 27 9.19 -9.70 9.67
C LEU A 27 8.69 -9.41 11.08
N TRP A 28 9.43 -9.89 12.06
CA TRP A 28 9.23 -9.55 13.47
C TRP A 28 10.35 -8.57 13.83
N ALA A 29 10.03 -7.28 13.85
CA ALA A 29 11.02 -6.27 14.15
C ALA A 29 11.37 -6.28 15.64
N ASN A 30 12.65 -6.48 15.93
CA ASN A 30 13.27 -5.90 17.10
C ASN A 30 13.86 -4.57 16.66
N ASP A 31 13.76 -3.53 17.39
CA ASP A 31 14.21 -2.14 17.27
C ASP A 31 15.13 -1.68 16.08
N GLU A 32 15.52 -2.58 15.18
CA GLU A 32 16.36 -2.29 14.02
C GLU A 32 15.62 -2.52 12.69
N PRO A 33 15.79 -1.63 11.71
CA PRO A 33 15.12 -1.77 10.42
C PRO A 33 15.68 -2.93 9.60
N ALA A 34 14.80 -3.76 9.06
CA ALA A 34 15.14 -4.74 8.05
C ALA A 34 15.02 -4.12 6.66
N THR A 35 15.99 -4.39 5.80
CA THR A 35 15.95 -3.97 4.39
C THR A 35 15.81 -5.20 3.49
N ILE A 36 14.82 -5.17 2.63
CA ILE A 36 14.61 -6.19 1.62
C ILE A 36 14.76 -5.54 0.25
N THR A 37 15.66 -6.08 -0.55
CA THR A 37 15.87 -5.63 -1.91
C THR A 37 15.31 -6.66 -2.88
N LEU A 38 14.38 -6.24 -3.73
CA LEU A 38 13.79 -7.06 -4.77
C LEU A 38 14.36 -6.66 -6.14
N PRO A 39 14.64 -7.62 -7.03
CA PRO A 39 14.98 -7.32 -8.41
C PRO A 39 13.92 -6.46 -9.08
N ARG A 40 14.33 -5.38 -9.72
CA ARG A 40 13.40 -4.42 -10.36
C ARG A 40 12.61 -5.07 -11.50
N ASP A 41 13.24 -5.97 -12.23
CA ASP A 41 12.64 -6.65 -13.40
C ASP A 41 11.97 -7.97 -13.04
N GLY A 42 11.73 -8.21 -11.74
CA GLY A 42 11.05 -9.40 -11.27
C GLY A 42 9.58 -9.40 -11.72
N ASN A 43 9.15 -10.49 -12.37
CA ASN A 43 7.74 -10.68 -12.71
C ASN A 43 7.06 -11.43 -11.56
N TYR A 44 6.59 -10.68 -10.56
CA TYR A 44 6.01 -11.26 -9.36
C TYR A 44 4.50 -11.49 -9.52
N LEU A 45 4.04 -12.70 -9.21
CA LEU A 45 2.61 -12.97 -9.09
C LEU A 45 2.06 -12.47 -7.75
N GLN A 46 2.81 -12.63 -6.68
CA GLN A 46 2.42 -12.17 -5.36
C GLN A 46 3.61 -11.68 -4.57
N ILE A 47 3.42 -10.52 -3.93
CA ILE A 47 4.31 -10.00 -2.90
C ILE A 47 3.49 -9.77 -1.65
N ARG A 48 3.88 -10.43 -0.56
CA ARG A 48 3.27 -10.23 0.77
C ARG A 48 4.34 -9.82 1.76
N ILE A 49 4.13 -8.68 2.42
CA ILE A 49 4.98 -8.19 3.51
C ILE A 49 4.09 -7.95 4.72
N SER A 50 4.40 -8.62 5.81
CA SER A 50 3.67 -8.47 7.06
C SER A 50 4.64 -8.14 8.18
N CYS A 51 4.42 -7.03 8.87
CA CYS A 51 5.21 -6.58 9.99
C CYS A 51 4.37 -6.59 11.27
N GLY A 52 5.00 -7.00 12.37
CA GLY A 52 4.36 -7.07 13.69
C GLY A 52 4.05 -5.71 14.30
N GLN A 53 3.75 -5.72 15.61
CA GLN A 53 3.42 -4.50 16.34
C GLN A 53 4.58 -3.48 16.34
N GLN A 54 4.23 -2.19 16.24
CA GLN A 54 5.15 -1.04 16.25
C GLN A 54 6.17 -1.00 15.11
N ALA A 55 5.94 -1.73 14.04
CA ALA A 55 6.81 -1.71 12.87
C ALA A 55 6.33 -0.74 11.81
N ASN A 56 7.27 -0.01 11.21
CA ASN A 56 7.02 0.80 10.03
C ASN A 56 7.42 0.02 8.78
N VAL A 57 6.54 0.04 7.78
CA VAL A 57 6.82 -0.51 6.45
C VAL A 57 7.05 0.64 5.49
N THR A 58 8.22 0.67 4.87
CA THR A 58 8.52 1.66 3.83
C THR A 58 8.93 0.94 2.56
N ILE A 59 8.14 1.12 1.53
CA ILE A 59 8.44 0.67 0.17
C ILE A 59 9.02 1.86 -0.57
N ARG A 60 10.26 1.75 -0.98
CA ARG A 60 10.95 2.76 -1.81
C ARG A 60 10.93 2.31 -3.25
N ASP A 61 10.87 3.25 -4.14
CA ASP A 61 10.72 3.02 -5.57
C ASP A 61 9.40 2.30 -5.91
N ARG A 62 9.32 1.79 -7.13
CA ARG A 62 8.14 1.10 -7.64
C ARG A 62 8.14 -0.36 -7.23
N LEU A 63 7.08 -0.80 -6.56
CA LEU A 63 6.77 -2.20 -6.31
C LEU A 63 5.71 -2.67 -7.30
N SER A 64 6.04 -3.66 -8.11
CA SER A 64 5.15 -4.19 -9.15
C SER A 64 4.93 -5.69 -8.96
N ALA A 65 3.66 -6.10 -8.87
CA ALA A 65 3.23 -7.51 -8.84
C ALA A 65 1.77 -7.63 -9.26
N GLN A 66 1.29 -8.83 -9.60
CA GLN A 66 -0.15 -9.00 -9.83
C GLN A 66 -0.95 -8.80 -8.53
N ASN A 67 -0.46 -9.35 -7.42
CA ASN A 67 -1.06 -9.16 -6.10
C ASN A 67 -0.02 -8.60 -5.12
N ILE A 68 -0.35 -7.50 -4.47
CA ILE A 68 0.48 -6.85 -3.44
C ILE A 68 -0.31 -6.84 -2.14
N GLU A 69 0.25 -7.43 -1.09
CA GLU A 69 -0.32 -7.42 0.24
C GLU A 69 0.71 -6.86 1.23
N LEU A 70 0.45 -5.69 1.78
CA LEU A 70 1.31 -5.02 2.75
C LEU A 70 0.56 -4.83 4.06
N SER A 71 1.13 -5.29 5.15
CA SER A 71 0.53 -5.17 6.47
C SER A 71 1.53 -4.62 7.47
N ALA A 72 1.14 -3.57 8.18
CA ALA A 72 1.84 -3.03 9.33
C ALA A 72 0.94 -3.12 10.57
N GLY A 73 1.52 -3.48 11.71
CA GLY A 73 0.80 -3.41 12.98
C GLY A 73 0.51 -1.95 13.39
N ASN A 74 0.87 -1.58 14.61
CA ASN A 74 0.70 -0.22 15.11
C ASN A 74 1.84 0.68 14.60
N GLY A 75 1.74 1.18 13.38
CA GLY A 75 2.82 1.94 12.77
C GLY A 75 2.41 2.63 11.49
N THR A 76 3.42 2.96 10.69
CA THR A 76 3.20 3.63 9.40
C THR A 76 3.55 2.70 8.25
N LEU A 77 2.67 2.62 7.28
CA LEU A 77 2.94 2.01 5.99
C LEU A 77 3.04 3.13 4.95
N THR A 78 4.21 3.25 4.34
CA THR A 78 4.47 4.21 3.27
C THR A 78 4.97 3.49 2.04
N ALA A 79 4.38 3.77 0.90
CA ALA A 79 4.80 3.21 -0.38
C ALA A 79 4.92 4.30 -1.43
N ASP A 80 6.11 4.41 -2.04
CA ASP A 80 6.38 5.44 -3.04
C ASP A 80 5.56 5.20 -4.32
N GLU A 81 5.52 3.94 -4.80
CA GLU A 81 4.75 3.62 -5.99
C GLU A 81 4.31 2.14 -5.97
N LEU A 82 3.00 1.87 -6.02
CA LEU A 82 2.44 0.53 -6.05
C LEU A 82 1.70 0.26 -7.37
N TYR A 83 2.12 -0.76 -8.09
CA TYR A 83 1.50 -1.19 -9.33
C TYR A 83 1.09 -2.66 -9.27
N GLY A 84 -0.20 -2.95 -9.29
CA GLY A 84 -0.72 -4.31 -9.22
C GLY A 84 -2.19 -4.40 -9.60
N HIS A 85 -2.63 -5.59 -10.04
CA HIS A 85 -4.05 -5.82 -10.28
C HIS A 85 -4.86 -5.80 -8.99
N ARG A 86 -4.29 -6.36 -7.92
CA ARG A 86 -4.89 -6.30 -6.59
C ARG A 86 -3.87 -5.79 -5.59
N ILE A 87 -4.23 -4.74 -4.87
CA ILE A 87 -3.40 -4.12 -3.84
C ILE A 87 -4.19 -4.12 -2.54
N THR A 88 -3.63 -4.73 -1.50
CA THR A 88 -4.20 -4.74 -0.15
C THR A 88 -3.22 -4.11 0.82
N LEU A 89 -3.68 -3.09 1.53
CA LEU A 89 -2.90 -2.34 2.51
C LEU A 89 -3.64 -2.38 3.84
N ASP A 90 -3.01 -2.93 4.86
CA ASP A 90 -3.59 -3.05 6.20
C ASP A 90 -2.67 -2.43 7.26
N ALA A 91 -3.26 -1.67 8.18
CA ALA A 91 -2.62 -1.29 9.43
C ALA A 91 -3.60 -1.43 10.60
N THR A 92 -3.09 -1.72 11.80
CA THR A 92 -3.92 -1.78 12.99
C THR A 92 -4.21 -0.38 13.50
N ASP A 93 -3.18 0.38 13.85
CA ASP A 93 -3.25 1.79 14.21
C ASP A 93 -2.18 2.56 13.44
N GLY A 94 -2.44 3.82 13.07
CA GLY A 94 -1.42 4.64 12.46
C GLY A 94 -1.79 5.19 11.08
N ARG A 95 -0.83 5.20 10.17
CA ARG A 95 -0.99 5.87 8.87
C ARG A 95 -0.64 4.95 7.71
N LEU A 96 -1.53 4.91 6.73
CA LEU A 96 -1.27 4.36 5.41
C LEU A 96 -1.07 5.50 4.42
N SER A 97 0.04 5.46 3.66
CA SER A 97 0.30 6.39 2.57
C SER A 97 0.82 5.61 1.37
N ALA A 98 0.19 5.78 0.22
CA ALA A 98 0.61 5.11 -1.00
C ALA A 98 0.42 6.01 -2.22
N THR A 99 1.35 5.92 -3.17
CA THR A 99 1.23 6.53 -4.49
C THR A 99 0.88 5.46 -5.52
N LEU A 100 -0.08 5.78 -6.35
CA LEU A 100 -0.57 4.95 -7.44
C LEU A 100 -0.09 5.55 -8.77
N PRO A 101 0.57 4.77 -9.64
CA PRO A 101 1.20 5.30 -10.85
C PRO A 101 0.22 5.71 -11.95
N GLU A 102 -1.04 5.32 -11.83
CA GLU A 102 -2.08 5.66 -12.79
C GLU A 102 -3.11 6.61 -12.18
N SER A 103 -4.01 7.15 -13.00
CA SER A 103 -5.07 8.03 -12.54
C SER A 103 -6.10 7.27 -11.69
N ALA A 104 -6.77 8.00 -10.81
CA ALA A 104 -7.69 7.40 -9.82
C ALA A 104 -8.85 6.62 -10.45
N ASP A 105 -9.24 6.95 -11.68
CA ASP A 105 -10.30 6.27 -12.44
C ASP A 105 -9.89 4.88 -12.96
N GLN A 106 -8.60 4.54 -12.90
CA GLN A 106 -8.10 3.20 -13.23
C GLN A 106 -8.18 2.22 -12.04
N TYR A 107 -8.60 2.71 -10.89
CA TYR A 107 -8.67 1.90 -9.67
C TYR A 107 -10.10 1.81 -9.13
N HIS A 108 -10.54 0.61 -8.78
CA HIS A 108 -11.61 0.44 -7.82
C HIS A 108 -11.02 0.60 -6.41
N VAL A 109 -11.31 1.70 -5.74
CA VAL A 109 -10.76 2.03 -4.44
C VAL A 109 -11.79 1.76 -3.35
N ARG A 110 -11.44 0.87 -2.42
CA ARG A 110 -12.17 0.64 -1.18
C ARG A 110 -11.27 0.97 0.01
N ALA A 111 -11.62 1.98 0.77
CA ALA A 111 -10.84 2.41 1.91
C ALA A 111 -11.70 2.49 3.17
N THR A 112 -11.19 1.96 4.29
CA THR A 112 -11.86 1.98 5.59
C THR A 112 -10.88 2.40 6.66
N ALA A 113 -11.18 3.48 7.36
CA ALA A 113 -10.45 3.94 8.52
C ALA A 113 -11.39 4.01 9.73
N ASN A 114 -11.19 3.14 10.71
CA ASN A 114 -11.89 3.25 11.98
C ASN A 114 -11.23 4.40 12.76
N TRP A 115 -12.04 5.32 13.31
CA TRP A 115 -11.54 6.48 14.05
C TRP A 115 -10.50 7.30 13.26
N GLY A 116 -10.80 7.59 11.97
CA GLY A 116 -9.82 8.23 11.10
C GLY A 116 -10.38 8.93 9.88
N THR A 117 -9.47 9.25 8.97
CA THR A 117 -9.74 10.01 7.75
C THR A 117 -9.23 9.25 6.53
N VAL A 118 -10.01 9.30 5.43
CA VAL A 118 -9.59 8.85 4.11
C VAL A 118 -9.37 10.07 3.22
N ILE A 119 -8.15 10.19 2.68
CA ILE A 119 -7.73 11.31 1.82
C ILE A 119 -7.31 10.75 0.47
N MET A 120 -7.79 11.34 -0.62
CA MET A 120 -7.37 11.04 -1.97
C MET A 120 -6.92 12.32 -2.66
N ASN A 121 -5.68 12.34 -3.17
CA ASN A 121 -5.09 13.50 -3.84
C ASN A 121 -5.20 14.81 -3.02
N GLY A 122 -4.95 14.70 -1.72
CA GLY A 122 -5.04 15.82 -0.77
C GLY A 122 -6.46 16.24 -0.37
N THR A 123 -7.49 15.64 -0.98
CA THR A 123 -8.89 15.94 -0.66
C THR A 123 -9.43 14.91 0.32
N PRO A 124 -9.91 15.30 1.50
CA PRO A 124 -10.61 14.39 2.39
C PRO A 124 -11.90 13.87 1.73
N LEU A 125 -11.99 12.55 1.56
CA LEU A 125 -13.18 11.90 1.02
C LEU A 125 -14.21 11.62 2.09
N VAL A 126 -13.71 11.13 3.23
CA VAL A 126 -14.50 10.85 4.41
C VAL A 126 -13.70 11.24 5.63
N GLN A 127 -14.33 11.90 6.58
CA GLN A 127 -13.78 12.30 7.86
C GLN A 127 -14.67 11.79 8.99
N MET A 128 -14.08 11.62 10.16
CA MET A 128 -14.85 11.41 11.38
C MET A 128 -15.73 12.63 11.70
N ASP A 129 -16.77 12.41 12.50
CA ASP A 129 -17.53 13.50 13.08
C ASP A 129 -16.66 14.36 14.04
N GLU A 130 -17.18 15.50 14.47
CA GLU A 130 -16.47 16.44 15.35
C GLU A 130 -16.13 15.82 16.73
N LEU A 131 -16.78 14.72 17.08
CA LEU A 131 -16.57 14.00 18.34
C LEU A 131 -15.52 12.88 18.19
N GLY A 132 -15.00 12.65 17.00
CA GLY A 132 -14.03 11.60 16.74
C GLY A 132 -14.63 10.19 16.75
N ASN A 133 -15.94 10.07 16.61
CA ASN A 133 -16.64 8.79 16.60
C ASN A 133 -16.98 8.40 15.17
N GLY A 134 -16.71 7.15 14.83
CA GLY A 134 -17.18 6.55 13.60
C GLY A 134 -16.11 5.90 12.75
N THR A 135 -16.57 5.26 11.72
CA THR A 135 -15.74 4.61 10.71
C THR A 135 -15.87 5.37 9.40
N ALA A 136 -14.75 5.89 8.91
CA ALA A 136 -14.68 6.46 7.57
C ALA A 136 -14.63 5.32 6.55
N GLN A 137 -15.59 5.28 5.64
CA GLN A 137 -15.65 4.31 4.56
C GLN A 137 -15.77 5.03 3.21
N TYR A 138 -14.96 4.61 2.27
CA TYR A 138 -14.99 5.10 0.90
C TYR A 138 -14.97 3.92 -0.07
N ASP A 139 -15.84 3.98 -1.06
CA ASP A 139 -15.91 3.06 -2.19
C ASP A 139 -16.33 3.87 -3.41
N ASN A 140 -15.44 4.00 -4.38
CA ASN A 140 -15.75 4.72 -5.62
C ASN A 140 -16.62 3.92 -6.59
N ARG A 141 -16.89 2.64 -6.28
CA ARG A 141 -17.71 1.73 -7.08
C ARG A 141 -17.32 1.68 -8.56
N ALA A 142 -16.04 1.91 -8.85
CA ALA A 142 -15.55 1.81 -10.21
C ALA A 142 -15.64 0.35 -10.69
N GLU A 143 -16.27 0.15 -11.82
CA GLU A 143 -16.45 -1.16 -12.44
C GLU A 143 -15.61 -1.27 -13.71
N HIS A 144 -15.20 -2.49 -14.05
CA HIS A 144 -14.43 -2.79 -15.27
C HIS A 144 -13.08 -2.04 -15.36
N VAL A 145 -12.48 -1.71 -14.21
CA VAL A 145 -11.16 -1.09 -14.12
C VAL A 145 -10.08 -2.15 -13.90
N PRO A 146 -8.82 -1.89 -14.35
CA PRO A 146 -7.75 -2.88 -14.28
C PRO A 146 -7.23 -3.15 -12.86
N HIS A 147 -7.46 -2.25 -11.90
CA HIS A 147 -6.86 -2.32 -10.58
C HIS A 147 -7.90 -2.30 -9.46
N ASP A 148 -7.73 -3.17 -8.47
CA ASP A 148 -8.53 -3.22 -7.23
C ASP A 148 -7.62 -2.86 -6.05
N LEU A 149 -7.91 -1.75 -5.37
CA LEU A 149 -7.20 -1.27 -4.20
C LEU A 149 -8.08 -1.34 -2.96
N GLN A 150 -7.65 -2.12 -1.99
CA GLN A 150 -8.25 -2.15 -0.67
C GLN A 150 -7.27 -1.61 0.37
N ALA A 151 -7.65 -0.56 1.10
CA ALA A 151 -6.86 0.03 2.17
C ALA A 151 -7.66 0.04 3.47
N ARG A 152 -7.06 -0.44 4.56
CA ARG A 152 -7.73 -0.53 5.85
C ARG A 152 -6.83 -0.08 7.00
N VAL A 153 -7.40 0.76 7.87
CA VAL A 153 -6.88 1.03 9.20
C VAL A 153 -7.94 0.59 10.21
N SER A 154 -7.65 -0.45 11.00
CA SER A 154 -8.64 -1.07 11.88
C SER A 154 -8.80 -0.38 13.24
N GLY A 155 -7.81 0.37 13.67
CA GLY A 155 -7.86 1.26 14.85
C GLY A 155 -7.88 2.73 14.44
N SER A 156 -7.21 3.59 15.20
CA SER A 156 -7.12 5.03 14.91
C SER A 156 -6.11 5.32 13.82
N GLY A 157 -6.48 6.09 12.79
CA GLY A 157 -5.48 6.47 11.83
C GLY A 157 -5.96 7.16 10.57
N GLN A 158 -5.05 7.27 9.62
CA GLN A 158 -5.28 7.97 8.37
C GLN A 158 -4.86 7.13 7.17
N ILE A 159 -5.69 7.17 6.14
CA ILE A 159 -5.37 6.63 4.81
C ILE A 159 -5.17 7.83 3.88
N SER A 160 -4.01 7.91 3.23
CA SER A 160 -3.67 8.93 2.24
C SER A 160 -3.22 8.25 0.95
N LEU A 161 -3.99 8.44 -0.09
CA LEU A 161 -3.71 7.89 -1.42
C LEU A 161 -3.44 9.04 -2.39
N LEU A 162 -2.35 8.91 -3.13
CA LEU A 162 -2.01 9.82 -4.23
C LEU A 162 -2.08 9.02 -5.54
N SER A 163 -2.70 9.58 -6.55
CA SER A 163 -2.70 9.02 -7.91
C SER A 163 -2.25 10.07 -8.90
N GLN A 164 -1.79 9.65 -10.06
CA GLN A 164 -1.55 10.61 -11.13
C GLN A 164 -2.86 11.32 -11.47
N ILE A 165 -2.78 12.63 -11.65
CA ILE A 165 -3.91 13.41 -12.17
C ILE A 165 -4.07 13.02 -13.63
N ALA A 166 -5.27 12.60 -14.03
CA ALA A 166 -5.56 12.38 -15.44
C ALA A 166 -5.12 13.63 -16.22
N SER A 167 -4.22 13.45 -17.17
CA SER A 167 -3.84 14.53 -18.06
C SER A 167 -5.08 14.93 -18.83
N THR A 168 -5.69 16.04 -18.44
CA THR A 168 -6.71 16.68 -19.30
C THR A 168 -5.97 17.11 -20.56
N ASN A 169 -6.11 16.33 -21.63
CA ASN A 169 -5.68 16.74 -22.96
C ASN A 169 -6.47 18.01 -23.33
N ALA A 170 -5.90 19.14 -22.94
CA ALA A 170 -6.26 20.44 -23.49
C ALA A 170 -5.47 20.64 -24.80
N ASP A 171 -5.75 19.79 -25.78
CA ASP A 171 -5.40 20.03 -27.17
C ASP A 171 -6.68 20.00 -27.99
N THR A 172 -7.35 21.13 -27.97
CA THR A 172 -8.27 21.49 -29.05
C THR A 172 -7.48 22.44 -29.96
N PRO A 173 -6.99 21.98 -31.11
CA PRO A 173 -6.46 22.90 -32.08
C PRO A 173 -7.65 23.66 -32.71
N VAL A 174 -7.51 24.96 -32.72
CA VAL A 174 -8.35 25.91 -33.46
C VAL A 174 -8.05 25.79 -34.95
#